data_b754c170c01649c5f20d29a259a7d7c3
#
_entry.id   b754c170c01649c5f20d29a259a7d7c3
#
_cell.length_a   1.000
_cell.length_b   1.000
_cell.length_c   1.000
_cell.angle_alpha   90.00
_cell.angle_beta   90.00
_cell.angle_gamma   90.00
#
_symmetry.space_group_name_H-M   'P 1'
#
loop_
_entity.id
_entity.type
_entity.pdbx_description
1 polymer ?
#
loop_
_entity_poly.entity_id
_entity_poly.type
_entity_poly.pdbx_seq_one_letter_code
_entity_poly.pdbx_strand_id
1 'polypeptide(L)'
;MKYTMEDRAGKKLEKNIHEALNTPMSDEEKFSFAPYDPAAGEKTGYTSYSYWGSTFRSFAKNKTALILLVVLVILIAFTFLQPYLPGQYGANTVNNYPMSGMQINNLSPTRDNAFASVPEGSVLVASRVKGFDDWYAVTNVLSSIPKRTEFTVTEYGDEWCRATYKGQEGYVKNDRLKLPEDTSAVPFSCKSNFNVSLYSSTEDMTNPDSNSGGWLYIAAADTEDLGDGSIRTVRETTVRTYPSEYGFLFGTNKIGQDLWARVWSGTRTSLYIGFMVALVEALVGILVGILWGYVRALDRILTEVYNVLDNIPTTIVLILVAYIMSPSVKTLIFAMCLTRWMGMALFIRNQIIIIRDRDYNLASRCLGASPSQIMLKNLLPYLVSVIMLRMALAIPGAIGSEVFITYIGLGVPLDTPSLGNLINEGRKLFSGAPSLRYQLIFPTLVLSVITISFYIIGNAFADAADPKNHL
;
A
#
# COMPACT_ATOMS: atom_id res chain seq x y z
N MET A 1 -25.95 -30.11 10.25
CA MET A 1 -27.34 -30.20 10.74
C MET A 1 -27.69 -28.87 11.40
N LYS A 2 -28.20 -27.89 10.64
CA LYS A 2 -28.73 -26.61 11.12
C LYS A 2 -30.09 -26.43 10.48
N TYR A 3 -31.14 -26.84 11.15
CA TYR A 3 -32.47 -26.42 10.81
C TYR A 3 -32.61 -24.96 11.22
N THR A 4 -32.84 -24.07 10.26
CA THR A 4 -33.11 -22.67 10.50
C THR A 4 -34.51 -22.48 11.08
N MET A 5 -34.76 -21.39 11.81
CA MET A 5 -36.12 -21.10 12.36
C MET A 5 -37.20 -21.01 11.28
N GLU A 6 -36.85 -20.67 10.03
CA GLU A 6 -37.74 -20.66 8.86
C GLU A 6 -38.30 -22.04 8.51
N ASP A 7 -37.48 -23.10 8.60
CA ASP A 7 -37.93 -24.49 8.38
C ASP A 7 -38.96 -24.94 9.41
N ARG A 8 -38.87 -24.42 10.65
CA ARG A 8 -39.86 -24.79 11.70
C ARG A 8 -41.19 -24.06 11.49
N ALA A 9 -41.16 -22.80 11.01
CA ALA A 9 -42.38 -22.04 10.72
C ALA A 9 -43.10 -22.60 9.49
N GLY A 10 -42.38 -22.96 8.42
CA GLY A 10 -42.92 -23.59 7.23
C GLY A 10 -43.58 -24.95 7.53
N LYS A 11 -42.88 -25.82 8.25
CA LYS A 11 -43.43 -27.13 8.65
C LYS A 11 -44.64 -27.05 9.60
N LYS A 12 -44.68 -26.01 10.46
CA LYS A 12 -45.83 -25.75 11.33
C LYS A 12 -47.01 -25.24 10.53
N LEU A 13 -46.77 -24.41 9.49
CA LEU A 13 -47.80 -23.93 8.58
C LEU A 13 -48.37 -25.05 7.72
N GLU A 14 -47.51 -25.92 7.12
CA GLU A 14 -47.93 -27.08 6.36
C GLU A 14 -48.74 -28.05 7.21
N LYS A 15 -48.34 -28.30 8.46
CA LYS A 15 -49.07 -29.15 9.39
C LYS A 15 -50.45 -28.58 9.72
N ASN A 16 -50.54 -27.26 9.97
CA ASN A 16 -51.81 -26.58 10.24
C ASN A 16 -52.73 -26.57 9.03
N ILE A 17 -52.19 -26.43 7.80
CA ILE A 17 -52.95 -26.53 6.55
C ILE A 17 -53.48 -27.96 6.35
N HIS A 18 -52.63 -28.98 6.61
CA HIS A 18 -53.06 -30.40 6.50
C HIS A 18 -54.13 -30.77 7.54
N GLU A 19 -54.03 -30.26 8.77
CA GLU A 19 -55.03 -30.47 9.81
C GLU A 19 -56.36 -29.75 9.45
N ALA A 20 -56.28 -28.53 8.91
CA ALA A 20 -57.44 -27.76 8.47
C ALA A 20 -58.17 -28.42 7.26
N LEU A 21 -57.41 -28.97 6.30
CA LEU A 21 -57.96 -29.70 5.14
C LEU A 21 -58.59 -31.02 5.48
N ASN A 22 -58.20 -31.68 6.57
CA ASN A 22 -58.72 -32.99 6.99
C ASN A 22 -59.83 -32.88 8.03
N THR A 23 -60.21 -31.70 8.50
CA THR A 23 -61.35 -31.50 9.42
C THR A 23 -62.64 -31.51 8.60
N PRO A 24 -63.61 -32.42 8.87
CA PRO A 24 -64.86 -32.41 8.14
C PRO A 24 -65.70 -31.20 8.52
N MET A 25 -65.66 -30.21 7.64
CA MET A 25 -66.50 -28.99 7.75
C MET A 25 -67.87 -29.27 7.11
N SER A 26 -68.95 -28.79 7.72
CA SER A 26 -70.28 -28.80 7.11
C SER A 26 -70.31 -27.91 5.88
N ASP A 27 -71.20 -28.16 4.90
CA ASP A 27 -71.28 -27.38 3.69
C ASP A 27 -71.71 -25.91 3.96
N GLU A 28 -72.41 -25.65 5.07
CA GLU A 28 -72.71 -24.29 5.52
C GLU A 28 -71.51 -23.54 6.09
N GLU A 29 -70.58 -24.23 6.75
CA GLU A 29 -69.35 -23.65 7.25
C GLU A 29 -68.34 -23.36 6.13
N LYS A 30 -68.32 -24.19 5.08
CA LYS A 30 -67.42 -23.98 3.91
C LYS A 30 -67.75 -22.69 3.12
N PHE A 31 -68.99 -22.26 3.14
CA PHE A 31 -69.47 -21.09 2.40
C PHE A 31 -69.82 -19.91 3.32
N SER A 32 -69.56 -20.00 4.63
CA SER A 32 -69.69 -18.88 5.54
C SER A 32 -68.57 -17.84 5.32
N PHE A 33 -68.90 -16.55 5.33
CA PHE A 33 -67.86 -15.53 5.33
C PHE A 33 -67.04 -15.66 6.62
N ALA A 34 -65.69 -15.72 6.45
CA ALA A 34 -64.79 -15.68 7.60
C ALA A 34 -65.07 -14.40 8.46
N PRO A 35 -65.08 -14.52 9.80
CA PRO A 35 -65.30 -13.34 10.63
C PRO A 35 -64.29 -12.25 10.28
N TYR A 36 -64.78 -11.03 10.03
CA TYR A 36 -63.96 -9.89 9.72
C TYR A 36 -63.07 -9.55 10.92
N ASP A 37 -61.77 -9.85 10.81
CA ASP A 37 -60.75 -9.45 11.78
C ASP A 37 -60.02 -8.23 11.23
N PRO A 38 -60.29 -7.02 11.73
CA PRO A 38 -59.63 -5.78 11.28
C PRO A 38 -58.12 -5.83 11.54
N ALA A 39 -57.65 -6.62 12.52
CA ALA A 39 -56.23 -6.80 12.81
C ALA A 39 -55.55 -7.83 11.89
N ALA A 40 -56.29 -8.69 11.17
CA ALA A 40 -55.73 -9.62 10.21
C ALA A 40 -55.18 -8.91 8.94
N GLY A 41 -55.79 -7.79 8.54
CA GLY A 41 -55.33 -6.93 7.46
C GLY A 41 -54.03 -6.21 7.79
N GLU A 42 -53.82 -5.86 9.07
CA GLU A 42 -52.55 -5.27 9.53
C GLU A 42 -51.46 -6.30 9.83
N LYS A 43 -51.86 -7.55 10.08
CA LYS A 43 -50.95 -8.69 10.28
C LYS A 43 -50.55 -9.42 8.99
N THR A 44 -50.94 -8.89 7.81
CA THR A 44 -50.32 -9.36 6.58
C THR A 44 -48.83 -9.13 6.73
N GLY A 45 -48.10 -10.22 6.95
CA GLY A 45 -46.68 -10.24 7.36
C GLY A 45 -45.69 -9.66 6.38
N TYR A 46 -45.97 -8.49 5.89
CA TYR A 46 -44.93 -7.64 5.33
C TYR A 46 -44.15 -7.07 6.50
N THR A 47 -43.20 -7.88 6.99
CA THR A 47 -42.08 -7.32 7.73
C THR A 47 -41.58 -6.14 6.89
N SER A 48 -41.42 -4.97 7.50
CA SER A 48 -40.82 -3.80 6.86
C SER A 48 -39.47 -4.23 6.28
N TYR A 49 -39.48 -4.66 5.00
CA TYR A 49 -38.33 -5.22 4.34
C TYR A 49 -37.40 -4.06 4.02
N SER A 50 -36.39 -3.86 4.87
CA SER A 50 -35.34 -2.91 4.56
C SER A 50 -34.40 -3.54 3.51
N TYR A 51 -34.46 -3.10 2.28
CA TYR A 51 -33.59 -3.50 1.19
C TYR A 51 -32.11 -3.47 1.61
N TRP A 52 -31.66 -2.36 2.17
CA TRP A 52 -30.28 -2.21 2.65
C TRP A 52 -29.95 -3.17 3.79
N GLY A 53 -30.87 -3.38 4.74
CA GLY A 53 -30.67 -4.33 5.83
C GLY A 53 -30.52 -5.77 5.33
N SER A 54 -31.27 -6.16 4.32
CA SER A 54 -31.16 -7.48 3.68
C SER A 54 -29.85 -7.61 2.88
N THR A 55 -29.50 -6.57 2.10
CA THR A 55 -28.25 -6.52 1.34
C THR A 55 -27.03 -6.69 2.25
N PHE A 56 -26.94 -5.92 3.35
CA PHE A 56 -25.83 -6.07 4.30
C PHE A 56 -25.81 -7.45 4.99
N ARG A 57 -26.98 -8.01 5.31
CA ARG A 57 -27.07 -9.35 5.89
C ARG A 57 -26.64 -10.43 4.89
N SER A 58 -27.01 -10.29 3.62
CA SER A 58 -26.58 -11.18 2.54
C SER A 58 -25.08 -11.07 2.29
N PHE A 59 -24.56 -9.85 2.21
CA PHE A 59 -23.11 -9.60 2.09
C PHE A 59 -22.31 -10.21 3.24
N ALA A 60 -22.77 -10.08 4.48
CA ALA A 60 -22.12 -10.65 5.66
C ALA A 60 -22.06 -12.20 5.67
N LYS A 61 -22.87 -12.88 4.86
CA LYS A 61 -22.76 -14.34 4.66
C LYS A 61 -21.53 -14.73 3.85
N ASN A 62 -21.00 -13.84 3.02
CA ASN A 62 -19.80 -14.08 2.22
C ASN A 62 -18.54 -13.83 3.06
N LYS A 63 -18.01 -14.90 3.67
CA LYS A 63 -16.85 -14.84 4.57
C LYS A 63 -15.60 -14.27 3.89
N THR A 64 -15.35 -14.64 2.62
CA THR A 64 -14.18 -14.16 1.86
C THR A 64 -14.24 -12.65 1.65
N ALA A 65 -15.39 -12.13 1.22
CA ALA A 65 -15.58 -10.69 1.04
C ALA A 65 -15.45 -9.93 2.37
N LEU A 66 -15.96 -10.48 3.47
CA LEU A 66 -15.87 -9.88 4.80
C LEU A 66 -14.42 -9.82 5.29
N ILE A 67 -13.64 -10.90 5.12
CA ILE A 67 -12.21 -10.92 5.48
C ILE A 67 -11.46 -9.87 4.67
N LEU A 68 -11.67 -9.82 3.35
CA LEU A 68 -11.00 -8.85 2.49
C LEU A 68 -11.43 -7.41 2.78
N LEU A 69 -12.68 -7.18 3.17
CA LEU A 69 -13.14 -5.87 3.63
C LEU A 69 -12.37 -5.43 4.89
N VAL A 70 -12.23 -6.33 5.86
CA VAL A 70 -11.45 -6.05 7.08
C VAL A 70 -9.99 -5.77 6.72
N VAL A 71 -9.36 -6.60 5.88
CA VAL A 71 -7.98 -6.39 5.41
C VAL A 71 -7.84 -5.04 4.71
N LEU A 72 -8.76 -4.70 3.82
CA LEU A 72 -8.73 -3.42 3.09
C LEU A 72 -8.90 -2.22 4.04
N VAL A 73 -9.82 -2.30 5.00
CA VAL A 73 -10.04 -1.24 6.00
C VAL A 73 -8.79 -1.06 6.86
N ILE A 74 -8.17 -2.15 7.33
CA ILE A 74 -6.92 -2.10 8.10
C ILE A 74 -5.81 -1.48 7.26
N LEU A 75 -5.67 -1.90 5.99
CA LEU A 75 -4.64 -1.39 5.08
C LEU A 75 -4.84 0.12 4.84
N ILE A 76 -6.06 0.56 4.56
CA ILE A 76 -6.36 1.99 4.37
C ILE A 76 -6.09 2.77 5.66
N ALA A 77 -6.58 2.30 6.81
CA ALA A 77 -6.33 2.95 8.11
C ALA A 77 -4.83 3.05 8.39
N PHE A 78 -4.10 1.95 8.20
CA PHE A 78 -2.64 1.93 8.38
C PHE A 78 -1.93 2.91 7.43
N THR A 79 -2.38 3.00 6.18
CA THR A 79 -1.84 3.94 5.19
C THR A 79 -1.87 5.39 5.67
N PHE A 80 -2.89 5.78 6.44
CA PHE A 80 -3.00 7.12 7.02
C PHE A 80 -2.31 7.26 8.38
N LEU A 81 -2.22 6.18 9.17
CA LEU A 81 -1.60 6.17 10.49
C LEU A 81 -0.07 6.09 10.42
N GLN A 82 0.48 5.44 9.40
CA GLN A 82 1.90 5.15 9.28
C GLN A 82 2.83 6.37 9.49
N PRO A 83 2.56 7.58 8.97
CA PRO A 83 3.47 8.71 9.16
C PRO A 83 3.58 9.19 10.62
N TYR A 84 2.60 8.84 11.45
CA TYR A 84 2.53 9.25 12.86
C TYR A 84 3.12 8.21 13.81
N LEU A 85 3.53 7.06 13.31
CA LEU A 85 4.18 6.05 14.12
C LEU A 85 5.60 6.50 14.50
N PRO A 86 6.12 6.13 15.68
CA PRO A 86 7.47 6.48 16.08
C PRO A 86 8.52 5.84 15.14
N GLY A 87 9.64 6.50 14.97
CA GLY A 87 10.76 6.00 14.17
C GLY A 87 10.54 5.96 12.66
N GLN A 88 9.54 6.67 12.12
CA GLN A 88 9.28 6.70 10.68
C GLN A 88 10.14 7.74 9.97
N TYR A 89 10.71 7.33 8.83
CA TYR A 89 11.40 8.26 7.94
C TYR A 89 10.40 9.00 7.04
N GLY A 90 10.76 10.20 6.58
CA GLY A 90 9.98 10.91 5.58
C GLY A 90 10.09 10.22 4.20
N ALA A 91 8.99 10.14 3.47
CA ALA A 91 8.95 9.45 2.17
C ALA A 91 9.91 10.02 1.12
N ASN A 92 10.24 11.31 1.20
CA ASN A 92 11.17 11.99 0.30
C ASN A 92 12.50 12.33 0.97
N THR A 93 12.69 11.94 2.23
CA THR A 93 13.95 12.19 2.94
C THR A 93 15.02 11.29 2.38
N VAL A 94 16.12 11.89 1.93
CA VAL A 94 17.34 11.17 1.54
C VAL A 94 18.13 10.90 2.80
N ASN A 95 18.35 9.62 3.10
CA ASN A 95 19.10 9.20 4.27
C ASN A 95 20.56 9.03 3.91
N ASN A 96 21.42 9.66 4.68
CA ASN A 96 22.86 9.62 4.52
C ASN A 96 23.52 9.04 5.78
N TYR A 97 24.68 8.43 5.61
CA TYR A 97 25.56 8.09 6.73
C TYR A 97 26.12 9.40 7.31
N PRO A 98 25.88 9.72 8.58
CA PRO A 98 26.19 11.05 9.12
C PRO A 98 27.66 11.44 9.06
N MET A 99 28.57 10.48 9.25
CA MET A 99 30.02 10.77 9.26
C MET A 99 30.62 10.83 7.85
N SER A 100 30.19 9.96 6.94
CA SER A 100 30.72 9.95 5.57
C SER A 100 29.94 10.88 4.64
N GLY A 101 28.72 11.27 4.98
CA GLY A 101 27.81 12.03 4.11
C GLY A 101 27.32 11.25 2.89
N MET A 102 27.73 9.99 2.73
CA MET A 102 27.31 9.13 1.61
C MET A 102 25.85 8.72 1.79
N GLN A 103 25.13 8.63 0.68
CA GLN A 103 23.73 8.18 0.68
C GLN A 103 23.64 6.69 1.02
N ILE A 104 22.60 6.30 1.79
CA ILE A 104 22.32 4.89 2.12
C ILE A 104 21.55 4.26 0.94
N ASN A 105 22.26 4.08 -0.19
CA ASN A 105 21.68 3.67 -1.46
C ASN A 105 21.43 2.17 -1.53
N ASN A 106 20.24 1.76 -2.01
CA ASN A 106 19.92 0.38 -2.33
C ASN A 106 20.20 -0.61 -1.18
N LEU A 107 20.05 -0.16 0.06
CA LEU A 107 20.17 -1.02 1.21
C LEU A 107 19.02 -2.04 1.20
N SER A 108 19.35 -3.31 1.34
CA SER A 108 18.37 -4.40 1.41
C SER A 108 17.46 -4.25 2.63
N PRO A 109 16.23 -4.83 2.61
CA PRO A 109 15.32 -4.82 3.75
C PRO A 109 16.01 -5.27 5.03
N THR A 110 15.98 -4.42 6.05
CA THR A 110 16.55 -4.72 7.37
C THR A 110 15.48 -4.48 8.43
N ARG A 111 15.29 -5.44 9.31
CA ARG A 111 14.40 -5.29 10.45
C ARG A 111 15.12 -4.60 11.62
N ASP A 112 16.42 -4.84 11.71
CA ASP A 112 17.31 -4.30 12.73
C ASP A 112 18.59 -3.84 12.02
N ASN A 113 19.15 -2.71 12.42
CA ASN A 113 20.44 -2.22 11.93
C ASN A 113 21.59 -2.53 12.87
N ALA A 114 21.36 -3.33 13.91
CA ALA A 114 22.41 -3.84 14.78
C ALA A 114 23.40 -4.70 13.99
N PHE A 115 24.70 -4.40 14.16
CA PHE A 115 25.76 -5.09 13.44
C PHE A 115 26.49 -6.08 14.33
N ALA A 116 26.89 -5.65 15.52
CA ALA A 116 27.62 -6.48 16.48
C ALA A 116 27.29 -6.10 17.91
N SER A 117 27.46 -7.05 18.84
CA SER A 117 27.42 -6.79 20.27
C SER A 117 28.80 -6.36 20.77
N VAL A 118 28.83 -5.34 21.61
CA VAL A 118 30.04 -4.83 22.26
C VAL A 118 29.92 -5.08 23.76
N PRO A 119 30.87 -5.79 24.37
CA PRO A 119 30.86 -6.07 25.82
C PRO A 119 30.92 -4.80 26.66
N GLU A 120 30.43 -4.89 27.89
CA GLU A 120 30.60 -3.86 28.92
C GLU A 120 32.11 -3.60 29.18
N GLY A 121 32.47 -2.35 29.40
CA GLY A 121 33.84 -1.93 29.67
C GLY A 121 34.73 -1.76 28.44
N SER A 122 34.22 -2.01 27.22
CA SER A 122 34.95 -1.80 25.98
C SER A 122 35.24 -0.32 25.75
N VAL A 123 36.50 0.01 25.42
CA VAL A 123 36.92 1.39 25.07
C VAL A 123 37.04 1.50 23.56
N LEU A 124 36.29 2.46 22.99
CA LEU A 124 36.19 2.69 21.54
C LEU A 124 36.56 4.12 21.21
N VAL A 125 37.25 4.31 20.09
CA VAL A 125 37.49 5.65 19.55
C VAL A 125 36.15 6.19 19.01
N ALA A 126 35.74 7.35 19.50
CA ALA A 126 34.41 7.88 19.25
C ALA A 126 34.42 9.36 18.84
N SER A 127 33.46 9.71 18.05
CA SER A 127 33.15 11.11 17.70
C SER A 127 31.65 11.34 17.82
N ARG A 128 31.25 12.50 18.35
CA ARG A 128 29.83 12.87 18.38
C ARG A 128 29.26 13.02 16.97
N VAL A 129 28.06 12.48 16.76
CA VAL A 129 27.41 12.51 15.44
C VAL A 129 26.65 13.82 15.29
N LYS A 130 27.04 14.63 14.31
CA LYS A 130 26.37 15.91 14.05
C LYS A 130 24.90 15.69 13.65
N GLY A 131 23.99 16.30 14.43
CA GLY A 131 22.54 16.18 14.19
C GLY A 131 21.89 14.94 14.82
N PHE A 132 22.66 14.14 15.58
CA PHE A 132 22.18 12.98 16.33
C PHE A 132 22.89 12.97 17.69
N ASP A 133 22.50 13.90 18.58
CA ASP A 133 23.21 14.16 19.83
C ASP A 133 23.22 12.96 20.80
N ASP A 134 22.28 12.04 20.64
CA ASP A 134 22.17 10.79 21.41
C ASP A 134 23.03 9.64 20.86
N TRP A 135 23.90 9.91 19.86
CA TRP A 135 24.71 8.90 19.20
C TRP A 135 26.17 9.28 19.06
N TYR A 136 27.05 8.29 19.27
CA TYR A 136 28.45 8.36 18.91
C TYR A 136 28.71 7.55 17.63
N ALA A 137 29.54 8.09 16.76
CA ALA A 137 30.18 7.33 15.69
C ALA A 137 31.47 6.72 16.25
N VAL A 138 31.62 5.44 16.13
CA VAL A 138 32.73 4.66 16.63
C VAL A 138 33.49 3.97 15.51
N THR A 139 34.79 3.78 15.72
CA THR A 139 35.66 3.03 14.83
C THR A 139 36.70 2.30 15.63
N ASN A 140 37.15 1.17 15.12
CA ASN A 140 38.32 0.50 15.62
C ASN A 140 39.62 0.92 14.87
N VAL A 141 39.51 1.87 13.91
CA VAL A 141 40.67 2.44 13.25
C VAL A 141 41.25 3.56 14.10
N LEU A 142 42.45 3.34 14.64
CA LEU A 142 43.21 4.33 15.44
C LEU A 142 43.83 5.39 14.54
N SER A 143 44.43 4.98 13.44
CA SER A 143 45.06 5.88 12.47
C SER A 143 45.25 5.22 11.12
N SER A 144 45.40 6.05 10.07
CA SER A 144 45.78 5.58 8.73
C SER A 144 47.28 5.74 8.54
N ILE A 145 47.95 4.67 8.16
CA ILE A 145 49.37 4.66 7.80
C ILE A 145 49.46 4.86 6.29
N PRO A 146 50.04 6.00 5.82
CA PRO A 146 50.15 6.27 4.39
C PRO A 146 51.05 5.26 3.67
N LYS A 147 50.81 5.08 2.40
CA LYS A 147 51.65 4.27 1.51
C LYS A 147 53.13 4.63 1.65
N ARG A 148 53.99 3.61 1.70
CA ARG A 148 55.47 3.73 1.83
C ARG A 148 55.96 4.34 3.15
N THR A 149 55.08 4.53 4.13
CA THR A 149 55.50 4.94 5.48
C THR A 149 56.01 3.75 6.24
N GLU A 150 57.09 3.99 7.00
CA GLU A 150 57.71 2.98 7.86
C GLU A 150 57.03 2.96 9.23
N PHE A 151 56.77 1.77 9.74
CA PHE A 151 56.22 1.54 11.08
C PHE A 151 56.78 0.24 11.64
N THR A 152 56.72 0.08 12.96
CA THR A 152 57.32 -1.05 13.64
C THR A 152 56.26 -2.11 13.93
N VAL A 153 56.57 -3.38 13.55
CA VAL A 153 55.77 -4.55 13.92
C VAL A 153 56.40 -5.14 15.19
N THR A 154 55.57 -5.23 16.22
CA THR A 154 55.98 -5.72 17.54
C THR A 154 55.63 -7.18 17.79
N GLU A 155 54.60 -7.69 17.09
CA GLU A 155 54.17 -9.08 17.14
C GLU A 155 53.65 -9.51 15.79
N TYR A 156 54.03 -10.68 15.32
CA TYR A 156 53.61 -11.23 14.05
C TYR A 156 52.64 -12.38 14.25
N GLY A 157 51.50 -12.34 13.63
CA GLY A 157 50.47 -13.38 13.60
C GLY A 157 50.12 -13.76 12.17
N ASP A 158 49.30 -14.78 11.98
CA ASP A 158 48.98 -15.32 10.63
C ASP A 158 48.19 -14.35 9.76
N GLU A 159 47.24 -13.64 10.32
CA GLU A 159 46.35 -12.71 9.61
C GLU A 159 46.60 -11.25 9.98
N TRP A 160 46.95 -10.99 11.23
CA TRP A 160 47.16 -9.68 11.82
C TRP A 160 48.54 -9.56 12.44
N CYS A 161 49.17 -8.39 12.28
CA CYS A 161 50.36 -7.99 13.03
C CYS A 161 50.04 -6.93 14.05
N ARG A 162 50.57 -7.01 15.25
CA ARG A 162 50.60 -5.90 16.21
C ARG A 162 51.70 -4.93 15.77
N ALA A 163 51.34 -3.67 15.64
CA ALA A 163 52.26 -2.66 15.11
C ALA A 163 52.17 -1.35 15.90
N THR A 164 53.25 -0.59 15.88
CA THR A 164 53.31 0.76 16.49
C THR A 164 53.57 1.79 15.40
N TYR A 165 52.71 2.80 15.34
CA TYR A 165 52.84 3.90 14.42
C TYR A 165 52.56 5.23 15.14
N LYS A 166 53.51 6.19 15.06
CA LYS A 166 53.45 7.48 15.75
C LYS A 166 53.11 7.41 17.26
N GLY A 167 53.61 6.35 17.93
CA GLY A 167 53.39 6.14 19.34
C GLY A 167 52.03 5.49 19.71
N GLN A 168 51.17 5.17 18.72
CA GLN A 168 49.96 4.39 18.90
C GLN A 168 50.25 2.92 18.59
N GLU A 169 49.83 2.02 19.48
CA GLU A 169 49.89 0.58 19.29
C GLU A 169 48.54 0.10 18.75
N GLY A 170 48.58 -0.85 17.83
CA GLY A 170 47.34 -1.43 17.26
C GLY A 170 47.68 -2.64 16.35
N TYR A 171 46.69 -3.03 15.56
CA TYR A 171 46.78 -4.18 14.65
C TYR A 171 46.67 -3.73 13.19
N VAL A 172 47.47 -4.39 12.32
CA VAL A 172 47.51 -4.17 10.88
C VAL A 172 47.31 -5.50 10.16
N LYS A 173 46.48 -5.53 9.11
CA LYS A 173 46.30 -6.76 8.30
C LYS A 173 47.53 -7.07 7.47
N ASN A 174 47.97 -8.34 7.47
CA ASN A 174 49.17 -8.80 6.80
C ASN A 174 49.12 -8.76 5.28
N ASP A 175 47.94 -8.91 4.68
CA ASP A 175 47.71 -8.96 3.23
C ASP A 175 48.20 -7.73 2.46
N ARG A 176 48.38 -6.60 3.15
CA ARG A 176 48.76 -5.30 2.59
C ARG A 176 50.19 -4.89 2.93
N LEU A 177 50.91 -5.75 3.66
CA LEU A 177 52.26 -5.46 4.12
C LEU A 177 53.32 -6.07 3.18
N LYS A 178 54.44 -5.37 3.07
CA LYS A 178 55.66 -5.95 2.51
C LYS A 178 56.47 -6.50 3.66
N LEU A 179 56.28 -7.76 3.96
CA LEU A 179 56.96 -8.46 5.04
C LEU A 179 58.43 -8.75 4.67
N PRO A 180 59.36 -8.73 5.63
CA PRO A 180 60.71 -9.21 5.42
C PRO A 180 60.74 -10.74 5.22
N GLU A 181 61.84 -11.28 4.69
CA GLU A 181 62.01 -12.73 4.47
C GLU A 181 62.06 -13.54 5.80
N ASP A 182 62.54 -12.91 6.87
CA ASP A 182 62.50 -13.49 8.21
C ASP A 182 61.56 -12.71 9.13
N THR A 183 60.43 -13.31 9.43
CA THR A 183 59.40 -12.76 10.33
C THR A 183 59.53 -13.25 11.76
N SER A 184 60.53 -14.12 12.06
CA SER A 184 60.72 -14.68 13.42
C SER A 184 61.41 -13.71 14.37
N ALA A 185 62.13 -12.73 13.84
CA ALA A 185 62.84 -11.71 14.66
C ALA A 185 61.99 -10.43 14.84
N VAL A 186 61.03 -10.46 15.74
CA VAL A 186 60.27 -9.28 16.17
C VAL A 186 61.02 -8.57 17.33
N PRO A 187 61.02 -7.19 17.38
CA PRO A 187 60.33 -6.25 16.47
C PRO A 187 61.13 -5.99 15.18
N PHE A 188 60.40 -5.79 14.06
CA PHE A 188 60.99 -5.38 12.79
C PHE A 188 60.28 -4.16 12.18
N SER A 189 61.03 -3.45 11.32
CA SER A 189 60.46 -2.32 10.59
C SER A 189 59.78 -2.79 9.30
N CYS A 190 58.58 -2.34 9.03
CA CYS A 190 57.78 -2.72 7.87
C CYS A 190 57.31 -1.49 7.08
N LYS A 191 57.18 -1.65 5.75
CA LYS A 191 56.58 -0.66 4.86
C LYS A 191 55.37 -1.26 4.15
N SER A 192 54.30 -0.51 4.09
CA SER A 192 53.13 -0.95 3.33
C SER A 192 53.19 -0.50 1.87
N ASN A 193 52.67 -1.31 0.96
CA ASN A 193 52.55 -0.97 -0.46
C ASN A 193 51.29 -0.10 -0.75
N PHE A 194 50.38 0.01 0.22
CA PHE A 194 49.11 0.71 0.14
C PHE A 194 48.94 1.57 1.39
N ASN A 195 47.91 2.44 1.40
CA ASN A 195 47.44 3.01 2.66
C ASN A 195 46.82 1.87 3.47
N VAL A 196 47.26 1.71 4.70
CA VAL A 196 46.76 0.67 5.63
C VAL A 196 46.22 1.32 6.89
N SER A 197 45.21 0.71 7.49
CA SER A 197 44.66 1.18 8.75
C SER A 197 45.30 0.45 9.92
N LEU A 198 45.58 1.21 10.98
CA LEU A 198 45.95 0.70 12.29
C LEU A 198 44.68 0.52 13.11
N TYR A 199 44.37 -0.68 13.53
CA TYR A 199 43.17 -1.03 14.27
C TYR A 199 43.40 -1.20 15.75
N SER A 200 42.42 -0.87 16.59
CA SER A 200 42.50 -1.08 18.03
C SER A 200 42.29 -2.53 18.46
N SER A 201 41.64 -3.33 17.61
CA SER A 201 41.37 -4.76 17.83
C SER A 201 41.46 -5.52 16.50
N THR A 202 41.57 -6.84 16.59
CA THR A 202 41.54 -7.73 15.41
C THR A 202 40.14 -7.98 14.87
N GLU A 203 39.09 -7.55 15.60
CA GLU A 203 37.75 -7.63 15.13
C GLU A 203 37.47 -6.52 14.10
N ASP A 204 37.03 -6.92 12.92
CA ASP A 204 36.71 -5.99 11.82
C ASP A 204 35.32 -5.34 12.04
N MET A 205 35.26 -4.36 12.93
CA MET A 205 34.07 -3.58 13.21
C MET A 205 33.89 -2.40 12.24
N THR A 206 34.87 -2.09 11.38
CA THR A 206 34.93 -0.83 10.64
C THR A 206 34.31 -0.86 9.27
N ASN A 207 33.93 -2.01 8.76
CA ASN A 207 33.41 -2.11 7.38
C ASN A 207 32.26 -3.12 7.25
N PRO A 208 31.16 -2.95 8.01
CA PRO A 208 29.99 -3.82 7.89
C PRO A 208 29.31 -3.67 6.52
N ASP A 209 29.46 -2.48 5.92
CA ASP A 209 28.96 -2.10 4.60
C ASP A 209 29.98 -1.16 3.94
N SER A 210 30.35 -1.44 2.71
CA SER A 210 31.33 -0.64 1.96
C SER A 210 30.93 0.84 1.82
N ASN A 211 29.65 1.15 1.97
CA ASN A 211 29.10 2.50 1.86
C ASN A 211 29.12 3.28 3.18
N SER A 212 29.28 2.64 4.34
CA SER A 212 29.29 3.32 5.65
C SER A 212 30.54 4.16 5.90
N GLY A 213 31.56 4.02 5.10
CA GLY A 213 32.86 4.69 5.28
C GLY A 213 33.65 4.21 6.48
N GLY A 214 33.35 3.00 7.00
CA GLY A 214 34.03 2.39 8.13
C GLY A 214 33.57 2.89 9.52
N TRP A 215 32.49 3.67 9.59
CA TRP A 215 31.90 4.14 10.85
C TRP A 215 30.70 3.28 11.25
N LEU A 216 30.65 2.98 12.54
CA LEU A 216 29.51 2.36 13.21
C LEU A 216 28.96 3.33 14.25
N TYR A 217 27.75 3.09 14.73
CA TYR A 217 27.07 3.99 15.62
C TYR A 217 26.64 3.28 16.90
N ILE A 218 26.80 3.94 18.05
CA ILE A 218 26.43 3.43 19.37
C ILE A 218 25.60 4.51 20.09
N ALA A 219 24.60 4.08 20.84
CA ALA A 219 23.78 5.01 21.60
C ALA A 219 24.58 5.61 22.77
N ALA A 220 24.51 6.93 22.95
CA ALA A 220 25.18 7.64 24.05
C ALA A 220 24.71 7.18 25.43
N ALA A 221 23.44 6.75 25.56
CA ALA A 221 22.88 6.23 26.81
C ALA A 221 23.58 4.96 27.32
N ASP A 222 24.30 4.25 26.44
CA ASP A 222 25.01 3.00 26.76
C ASP A 222 26.50 3.20 26.98
N THR A 223 26.96 4.47 27.01
CA THR A 223 28.39 4.80 27.02
C THR A 223 28.70 5.93 27.98
N GLU A 224 29.95 5.96 28.44
CA GLU A 224 30.56 7.04 29.22
C GLU A 224 31.65 7.70 28.37
N ASP A 225 31.58 9.03 28.23
CA ASP A 225 32.59 9.80 27.49
C ASP A 225 33.83 10.00 28.36
N LEU A 226 35.00 9.57 27.90
CA LEU A 226 36.25 9.68 28.67
C LEU A 226 36.96 11.02 28.44
N GLY A 227 36.48 11.86 27.51
CA GLY A 227 36.99 13.22 27.27
C GLY A 227 38.27 13.29 26.42
N ASP A 228 38.86 12.15 26.04
CA ASP A 228 40.06 12.03 25.21
C ASP A 228 39.76 11.63 23.75
N GLY A 229 38.48 11.67 23.34
CA GLY A 229 38.02 11.22 22.03
C GLY A 229 37.69 9.73 22.04
N SER A 230 37.58 9.13 23.23
CA SER A 230 37.12 7.75 23.39
C SER A 230 35.90 7.68 24.32
N ILE A 231 35.15 6.60 24.21
CA ILE A 231 34.02 6.25 25.05
C ILE A 231 34.22 4.87 25.66
N ARG A 232 33.64 4.65 26.84
CA ARG A 232 33.57 3.33 27.47
C ARG A 232 32.13 2.85 27.50
N THR A 233 31.88 1.59 27.13
CA THR A 233 30.56 0.97 27.25
C THR A 233 30.27 0.69 28.73
N VAL A 234 29.12 1.19 29.24
CA VAL A 234 28.68 0.99 30.63
C VAL A 234 27.80 -0.24 30.82
N ARG A 235 27.41 -0.86 29.71
CA ARG A 235 26.70 -2.14 29.65
C ARG A 235 26.96 -2.82 28.31
N GLU A 236 26.65 -4.11 28.20
CA GLU A 236 26.62 -4.76 26.90
C GLU A 236 25.64 -4.03 25.98
N THR A 237 26.11 -3.62 24.82
CA THR A 237 25.34 -2.82 23.87
C THR A 237 25.65 -3.23 22.44
N THR A 238 24.93 -2.70 21.48
CA THR A 238 25.11 -3.02 20.07
C THR A 238 25.62 -1.83 19.27
N VAL A 239 26.57 -2.06 18.39
CA VAL A 239 26.95 -1.10 17.35
C VAL A 239 26.04 -1.27 16.15
N ARG A 240 25.74 -0.16 15.48
CA ARG A 240 24.76 -0.10 14.39
C ARG A 240 25.39 0.48 13.13
N THR A 241 24.83 0.14 11.98
CA THR A 241 25.31 0.63 10.67
C THR A 241 24.91 2.07 10.39
N TYR A 242 23.91 2.59 11.08
CA TYR A 242 23.48 4.01 11.04
C TYR A 242 22.80 4.39 12.38
N PRO A 243 22.78 5.69 12.74
CA PRO A 243 22.33 6.15 14.05
C PRO A 243 20.80 6.14 14.13
N SER A 244 20.22 4.98 14.34
CA SER A 244 18.79 4.77 14.54
C SER A 244 18.55 3.42 15.20
N GLU A 245 17.54 3.33 16.05
CA GLU A 245 17.09 2.06 16.62
C GLU A 245 16.24 1.26 15.63
N TYR A 246 15.72 1.92 14.59
CA TYR A 246 14.83 1.34 13.60
C TYR A 246 15.59 1.06 12.29
N GLY A 247 15.37 -0.11 11.73
CA GLY A 247 15.87 -0.47 10.42
C GLY A 247 15.05 0.11 9.27
N PHE A 248 15.52 -0.08 8.04
CA PHE A 248 14.75 0.15 6.82
C PHE A 248 13.96 -1.09 6.46
N LEU A 249 12.72 -1.20 6.95
CA LEU A 249 11.90 -2.42 6.89
C LEU A 249 11.74 -2.96 5.46
N PHE A 250 11.59 -2.10 4.46
CA PHE A 250 11.54 -2.45 3.03
C PHE A 250 12.83 -2.08 2.29
N GLY A 251 13.88 -1.70 3.01
CA GLY A 251 15.13 -1.23 2.42
C GLY A 251 15.03 0.21 1.90
N THR A 252 16.05 0.63 1.15
CA THR A 252 16.13 1.96 0.55
C THR A 252 16.16 1.89 -0.98
N ASN A 253 15.79 2.99 -1.63
CA ASN A 253 15.89 3.12 -3.07
C ASN A 253 17.30 3.59 -3.50
N LYS A 254 17.48 3.83 -4.80
CA LYS A 254 18.75 4.26 -5.41
C LYS A 254 19.32 5.60 -4.90
N ILE A 255 18.54 6.41 -4.22
CA ILE A 255 18.94 7.72 -3.67
C ILE A 255 18.79 7.77 -2.14
N GLY A 256 18.74 6.62 -1.48
CA GLY A 256 18.72 6.56 -0.02
C GLY A 256 17.39 6.87 0.65
N GLN A 257 16.28 6.88 -0.08
CA GLN A 257 14.95 7.10 0.51
C GLN A 257 14.38 5.78 1.04
N ASP A 258 13.72 5.84 2.20
CA ASP A 258 13.07 4.68 2.81
C ASP A 258 11.90 4.17 1.97
N LEU A 259 12.00 2.93 1.50
CA LEU A 259 10.97 2.33 0.66
C LEU A 259 9.66 2.07 1.42
N TRP A 260 9.72 1.76 2.72
CA TRP A 260 8.54 1.61 3.55
C TRP A 260 7.70 2.88 3.57
N ALA A 261 8.31 4.01 3.90
CA ALA A 261 7.63 5.31 3.92
C ALA A 261 7.11 5.70 2.53
N ARG A 262 7.87 5.42 1.46
CA ARG A 262 7.46 5.68 0.08
C ARG A 262 6.28 4.83 -0.37
N VAL A 263 6.23 3.55 -0.01
CA VAL A 263 5.11 2.65 -0.35
C VAL A 263 3.81 3.14 0.27
N TRP A 264 3.82 3.50 1.55
CA TRP A 264 2.59 3.98 2.22
C TRP A 264 2.21 5.39 1.75
N SER A 265 3.18 6.27 1.52
CA SER A 265 2.91 7.57 0.89
C SER A 265 2.35 7.42 -0.52
N GLY A 266 2.93 6.53 -1.33
CA GLY A 266 2.46 6.22 -2.68
C GLY A 266 1.07 5.62 -2.68
N THR A 267 0.76 4.76 -1.71
CA THR A 267 -0.59 4.20 -1.53
C THR A 267 -1.62 5.30 -1.26
N ARG A 268 -1.30 6.30 -0.40
CA ARG A 268 -2.18 7.47 -0.18
C ARG A 268 -2.46 8.21 -1.48
N THR A 269 -1.42 8.51 -2.24
CA THR A 269 -1.55 9.23 -3.52
C THR A 269 -2.39 8.44 -4.52
N SER A 270 -2.11 7.15 -4.72
CA SER A 270 -2.84 6.32 -5.68
C SER A 270 -4.29 6.08 -5.26
N LEU A 271 -4.57 5.88 -3.96
CA LEU A 271 -5.95 5.79 -3.43
C LEU A 271 -6.70 7.10 -3.60
N TYR A 272 -6.06 8.25 -3.35
CA TYR A 272 -6.67 9.56 -3.57
C TYR A 272 -7.05 9.77 -5.03
N ILE A 273 -6.14 9.46 -5.97
CA ILE A 273 -6.42 9.52 -7.41
C ILE A 273 -7.59 8.59 -7.75
N GLY A 274 -7.51 7.32 -7.32
CA GLY A 274 -8.53 6.31 -7.60
C GLY A 274 -9.91 6.72 -7.09
N PHE A 275 -10.00 7.22 -5.87
CA PHE A 275 -11.25 7.66 -5.25
C PHE A 275 -11.84 8.89 -5.94
N MET A 276 -11.04 9.91 -6.21
CA MET A 276 -11.50 11.14 -6.87
C MET A 276 -12.02 10.87 -8.28
N VAL A 277 -11.29 10.06 -9.04
CA VAL A 277 -11.69 9.69 -10.40
C VAL A 277 -12.98 8.86 -10.37
N ALA A 278 -13.07 7.84 -9.49
CA ALA A 278 -14.26 7.01 -9.36
C ALA A 278 -15.49 7.82 -8.91
N LEU A 279 -15.31 8.79 -8.03
CA LEU A 279 -16.38 9.68 -7.57
C LEU A 279 -16.96 10.51 -8.74
N VAL A 280 -16.09 11.14 -9.54
CA VAL A 280 -16.51 11.93 -10.70
C VAL A 280 -17.13 11.03 -11.77
N GLU A 281 -16.51 9.87 -12.06
CA GLU A 281 -17.03 8.86 -12.98
C GLU A 281 -18.45 8.44 -12.57
N ALA A 282 -18.70 8.19 -11.29
CA ALA A 282 -20.01 7.82 -10.78
C ALA A 282 -21.01 8.98 -10.88
N LEU A 283 -20.68 10.17 -10.35
CA LEU A 283 -21.60 11.30 -10.32
C LEU A 283 -22.01 11.73 -11.74
N VAL A 284 -21.04 11.99 -12.60
CA VAL A 284 -21.30 12.45 -13.97
C VAL A 284 -21.87 11.33 -14.82
N GLY A 285 -21.30 10.12 -14.75
CA GLY A 285 -21.74 8.99 -15.55
C GLY A 285 -23.15 8.53 -15.24
N ILE A 286 -23.56 8.50 -13.96
CA ILE A 286 -24.92 8.14 -13.56
C ILE A 286 -25.91 9.21 -14.04
N LEU A 287 -25.63 10.50 -13.77
CA LEU A 287 -26.53 11.58 -14.16
C LEU A 287 -26.73 11.65 -15.67
N VAL A 288 -25.65 11.66 -16.43
CA VAL A 288 -25.70 11.68 -17.91
C VAL A 288 -26.31 10.39 -18.44
N GLY A 289 -25.96 9.23 -17.89
CA GLY A 289 -26.46 7.93 -18.34
C GLY A 289 -27.98 7.76 -18.13
N ILE A 290 -28.53 8.24 -17.02
CA ILE A 290 -29.97 8.23 -16.76
C ILE A 290 -30.71 9.13 -17.77
N LEU A 291 -30.23 10.37 -17.97
CA LEU A 291 -30.82 11.30 -18.94
C LEU A 291 -30.73 10.74 -20.37
N TRP A 292 -29.58 10.21 -20.73
CA TRP A 292 -29.31 9.60 -22.03
C TRP A 292 -30.24 8.41 -22.31
N GLY A 293 -30.41 7.48 -21.34
CA GLY A 293 -31.25 6.30 -21.51
C GLY A 293 -32.76 6.58 -21.44
N TYR A 294 -33.17 7.60 -20.65
CA TYR A 294 -34.59 7.89 -20.44
C TYR A 294 -35.18 8.84 -21.50
N VAL A 295 -34.48 9.92 -21.89
CA VAL A 295 -34.95 10.95 -22.79
C VAL A 295 -34.59 10.59 -24.24
N ARG A 296 -35.61 10.12 -25.01
CA ARG A 296 -35.38 9.64 -26.41
C ARG A 296 -34.76 10.68 -27.34
N ALA A 297 -35.03 11.96 -27.14
CA ALA A 297 -34.44 13.03 -27.96
C ALA A 297 -32.92 13.16 -27.69
N LEU A 298 -32.52 13.07 -26.41
CA LEU A 298 -31.11 13.11 -26.00
C LEU A 298 -30.35 11.82 -26.41
N ASP A 299 -31.02 10.68 -26.43
CA ASP A 299 -30.42 9.39 -26.80
C ASP A 299 -29.74 9.46 -28.17
N ARG A 300 -30.40 10.04 -29.17
CA ARG A 300 -29.83 10.17 -30.53
C ARG A 300 -28.58 11.07 -30.51
N ILE A 301 -28.66 12.23 -29.88
CA ILE A 301 -27.57 13.22 -29.87
C ILE A 301 -26.36 12.68 -29.09
N LEU A 302 -26.61 12.18 -27.87
CA LEU A 302 -25.53 11.70 -27.00
C LEU A 302 -24.88 10.41 -27.54
N THR A 303 -25.62 9.58 -28.28
CA THR A 303 -25.04 8.41 -28.96
C THR A 303 -24.06 8.84 -30.03
N GLU A 304 -24.38 9.84 -30.84
CA GLU A 304 -23.45 10.35 -31.85
C GLU A 304 -22.23 11.02 -31.21
N VAL A 305 -22.43 11.83 -30.15
CA VAL A 305 -21.31 12.41 -29.40
C VAL A 305 -20.42 11.31 -28.80
N TYR A 306 -21.01 10.29 -28.19
CA TYR A 306 -20.28 9.15 -27.66
C TYR A 306 -19.46 8.45 -28.75
N ASN A 307 -20.08 8.14 -29.89
CA ASN A 307 -19.40 7.45 -31.01
C ASN A 307 -18.19 8.23 -31.51
N VAL A 308 -18.29 9.55 -31.57
CA VAL A 308 -17.15 10.40 -31.97
C VAL A 308 -16.04 10.37 -30.90
N LEU A 309 -16.40 10.52 -29.62
CA LEU A 309 -15.44 10.59 -28.52
C LEU A 309 -14.78 9.24 -28.23
N ASP A 310 -15.52 8.13 -28.34
CA ASP A 310 -15.02 6.77 -28.06
C ASP A 310 -13.98 6.31 -29.11
N ASN A 311 -14.01 6.87 -30.31
CA ASN A 311 -12.99 6.63 -31.32
C ASN A 311 -11.65 7.33 -31.04
N ILE A 312 -11.59 8.27 -30.07
CA ILE A 312 -10.35 8.91 -29.66
C ILE A 312 -9.71 8.04 -28.57
N PRO A 313 -8.51 7.46 -28.79
CA PRO A 313 -7.84 6.68 -27.77
C PRO A 313 -7.64 7.51 -26.48
N THR A 314 -8.17 7.01 -25.38
CA THR A 314 -8.09 7.68 -24.05
C THR A 314 -6.66 8.08 -23.69
N THR A 315 -5.69 7.23 -24.05
CA THR A 315 -4.27 7.50 -23.81
C THR A 315 -3.78 8.77 -24.49
N ILE A 316 -4.26 9.07 -25.72
CA ILE A 316 -3.88 10.30 -26.44
C ILE A 316 -4.42 11.53 -25.69
N VAL A 317 -5.65 11.48 -25.20
CA VAL A 317 -6.22 12.58 -24.43
C VAL A 317 -5.42 12.82 -23.16
N LEU A 318 -5.04 11.75 -22.45
CA LEU A 318 -4.25 11.83 -21.22
C LEU A 318 -2.86 12.43 -21.49
N ILE A 319 -2.19 12.00 -22.56
CA ILE A 319 -0.89 12.52 -23.02
C ILE A 319 -1.01 14.01 -23.32
N LEU A 320 -2.01 14.39 -24.11
CA LEU A 320 -2.21 15.77 -24.52
C LEU A 320 -2.45 16.70 -23.31
N VAL A 321 -3.32 16.28 -22.39
CA VAL A 321 -3.60 17.05 -21.17
C VAL A 321 -2.34 17.19 -20.30
N ALA A 322 -1.58 16.11 -20.10
CA ALA A 322 -0.34 16.12 -19.34
C ALA A 322 0.73 17.04 -19.99
N TYR A 323 0.76 17.07 -21.31
CA TYR A 323 1.69 17.94 -22.06
C TYR A 323 1.33 19.43 -21.94
N ILE A 324 0.03 19.77 -22.01
CA ILE A 324 -0.44 21.17 -21.92
C ILE A 324 -0.38 21.71 -20.48
N MET A 325 -0.78 20.91 -19.48
CA MET A 325 -1.00 21.38 -18.12
C MET A 325 0.16 21.12 -17.14
N SER A 326 1.24 20.54 -17.59
CA SER A 326 2.32 20.00 -16.75
C SER A 326 1.90 18.81 -15.86
N PRO A 327 2.77 17.82 -15.67
CA PRO A 327 2.48 16.63 -14.86
C PRO A 327 2.24 16.98 -13.38
N SER A 328 1.10 16.60 -12.86
CA SER A 328 0.76 16.71 -11.44
C SER A 328 -0.37 15.73 -11.09
N VAL A 329 -0.56 15.45 -9.79
CA VAL A 329 -1.70 14.65 -9.33
C VAL A 329 -3.04 15.24 -9.78
N LYS A 330 -3.20 16.58 -9.70
CA LYS A 330 -4.43 17.27 -10.11
C LYS A 330 -4.67 17.17 -11.62
N THR A 331 -3.63 17.38 -12.42
CA THR A 331 -3.70 17.24 -13.88
C THR A 331 -4.10 15.84 -14.29
N LEU A 332 -3.52 14.83 -13.64
CA LEU A 332 -3.84 13.42 -13.91
C LEU A 332 -5.30 13.09 -13.57
N ILE A 333 -5.79 13.52 -12.39
CA ILE A 333 -7.20 13.35 -12.02
C ILE A 333 -8.10 14.03 -13.04
N PHE A 334 -7.82 15.29 -13.41
CA PHE A 334 -8.61 16.01 -14.39
C PHE A 334 -8.65 15.29 -15.75
N ALA A 335 -7.49 14.87 -16.26
CA ALA A 335 -7.40 14.18 -17.54
C ALA A 335 -8.20 12.86 -17.54
N MET A 336 -8.10 12.08 -16.45
CA MET A 336 -8.87 10.84 -16.29
C MET A 336 -10.37 11.10 -16.16
N CYS A 337 -10.77 12.12 -15.40
CA CYS A 337 -12.18 12.50 -15.25
C CYS A 337 -12.80 12.96 -16.56
N LEU A 338 -12.02 13.55 -17.47
CA LEU A 338 -12.51 14.02 -18.76
C LEU A 338 -13.03 12.88 -19.66
N THR A 339 -12.49 11.68 -19.50
CA THR A 339 -12.79 10.55 -20.42
C THR A 339 -13.58 9.41 -19.76
N ARG A 340 -13.34 9.11 -18.48
CA ARG A 340 -13.87 7.89 -17.84
C ARG A 340 -15.38 7.88 -17.60
N TRP A 341 -15.99 9.05 -17.37
CA TRP A 341 -17.45 9.15 -17.14
C TRP A 341 -18.29 8.60 -18.30
N MET A 342 -17.76 8.64 -19.52
CA MET A 342 -18.47 8.17 -20.72
C MET A 342 -18.81 6.68 -20.67
N GLY A 343 -17.87 5.85 -20.25
CA GLY A 343 -18.08 4.41 -20.07
C GLY A 343 -19.15 4.07 -19.05
N MET A 344 -19.19 4.84 -17.93
CA MET A 344 -20.23 4.70 -16.92
C MET A 344 -21.59 5.17 -17.46
N ALA A 345 -21.62 6.29 -18.17
CA ALA A 345 -22.85 6.83 -18.75
C ALA A 345 -23.46 5.87 -19.78
N LEU A 346 -22.65 5.30 -20.68
CA LEU A 346 -23.12 4.29 -21.64
C LEU A 346 -23.68 3.05 -20.94
N PHE A 347 -22.98 2.59 -19.90
CA PHE A 347 -23.43 1.44 -19.13
C PHE A 347 -24.80 1.69 -18.49
N ILE A 348 -24.98 2.82 -17.81
CA ILE A 348 -26.27 3.21 -17.20
C ILE A 348 -27.36 3.39 -18.26
N ARG A 349 -27.05 4.06 -19.37
CA ARG A 349 -27.99 4.18 -20.50
C ARG A 349 -28.52 2.82 -20.94
N ASN A 350 -27.64 1.85 -21.16
CA ASN A 350 -28.04 0.52 -21.63
C ASN A 350 -28.94 -0.18 -20.61
N GLN A 351 -28.67 -0.05 -19.32
CA GLN A 351 -29.56 -0.57 -18.28
C GLN A 351 -30.92 0.13 -18.26
N ILE A 352 -30.94 1.45 -18.40
CA ILE A 352 -32.18 2.24 -18.43
C ILE A 352 -33.06 1.84 -19.62
N ILE A 353 -32.51 1.64 -20.81
CA ILE A 353 -33.29 1.23 -21.99
C ILE A 353 -34.01 -0.10 -21.75
N ILE A 354 -33.41 -1.04 -21.03
CA ILE A 354 -34.01 -2.35 -20.73
C ILE A 354 -35.22 -2.22 -19.80
N ILE A 355 -35.18 -1.27 -18.85
CA ILE A 355 -36.18 -1.20 -17.77
C ILE A 355 -37.20 -0.06 -17.92
N ARG A 356 -36.89 0.99 -18.71
CA ARG A 356 -37.76 2.22 -18.79
C ARG A 356 -39.17 1.96 -19.29
N ASP A 357 -39.34 0.98 -20.18
CA ASP A 357 -40.62 0.68 -20.83
C ASP A 357 -41.29 -0.59 -20.21
N ARG A 358 -40.87 -1.02 -19.00
CA ARG A 358 -41.50 -2.10 -18.25
C ARG A 358 -42.88 -1.65 -17.71
N ASP A 359 -43.79 -2.62 -17.56
CA ASP A 359 -45.23 -2.40 -17.22
C ASP A 359 -45.43 -1.53 -15.97
N TYR A 360 -44.64 -1.72 -14.92
CA TYR A 360 -44.74 -0.92 -13.70
C TYR A 360 -44.38 0.58 -13.93
N ASN A 361 -43.44 0.86 -14.86
CA ASN A 361 -43.10 2.23 -15.23
C ASN A 361 -44.18 2.85 -16.13
N LEU A 362 -44.80 2.05 -17.03
CA LEU A 362 -45.93 2.48 -17.82
C LEU A 362 -47.13 2.79 -16.93
N ALA A 363 -47.43 1.93 -15.96
CA ALA A 363 -48.48 2.17 -14.97
C ALA A 363 -48.23 3.48 -14.16
N SER A 364 -46.98 3.69 -13.71
CA SER A 364 -46.63 4.94 -13.01
C SER A 364 -46.85 6.18 -13.88
N ARG A 365 -46.56 6.11 -15.20
CA ARG A 365 -46.84 7.21 -16.15
C ARG A 365 -48.36 7.47 -16.28
N CYS A 366 -49.16 6.38 -16.39
CA CYS A 366 -50.61 6.50 -16.46
C CYS A 366 -51.22 7.14 -15.18
N LEU A 367 -50.57 6.90 -14.04
CA LEU A 367 -50.96 7.53 -12.76
C LEU A 367 -50.41 8.96 -12.57
N GLY A 368 -49.77 9.53 -13.61
CA GLY A 368 -49.33 10.93 -13.61
C GLY A 368 -47.94 11.17 -12.96
N ALA A 369 -47.13 10.13 -12.75
CA ALA A 369 -45.79 10.33 -12.22
C ALA A 369 -44.91 11.12 -13.22
N SER A 370 -44.20 12.14 -12.70
CA SER A 370 -43.31 12.96 -13.51
C SER A 370 -42.08 12.17 -13.99
N PRO A 371 -41.45 12.55 -15.12
CA PRO A 371 -40.22 11.92 -15.60
C PRO A 371 -39.11 11.82 -14.53
N SER A 372 -38.89 12.89 -13.75
CA SER A 372 -37.90 12.90 -12.66
C SER A 372 -38.25 11.93 -11.53
N GLN A 373 -39.53 11.78 -11.20
CA GLN A 373 -40.00 10.79 -10.21
C GLN A 373 -39.71 9.36 -10.69
N ILE A 374 -39.98 9.06 -11.96
CA ILE A 374 -39.73 7.74 -12.53
C ILE A 374 -38.21 7.47 -12.54
N MET A 375 -37.37 8.41 -12.99
CA MET A 375 -35.90 8.26 -13.01
C MET A 375 -35.33 8.01 -11.61
N LEU A 376 -35.74 8.82 -10.62
CA LEU A 376 -35.11 8.76 -9.28
C LEU A 376 -35.73 7.72 -8.35
N LYS A 377 -37.06 7.47 -8.46
CA LYS A 377 -37.76 6.56 -7.53
C LYS A 377 -37.94 5.15 -8.07
N ASN A 378 -38.02 4.98 -9.39
CA ASN A 378 -38.24 3.66 -9.99
C ASN A 378 -36.98 3.10 -10.64
N LEU A 379 -36.31 3.88 -11.51
CA LEU A 379 -35.17 3.36 -12.31
C LEU A 379 -33.89 3.30 -11.51
N LEU A 380 -33.50 4.38 -10.84
CA LEU A 380 -32.24 4.43 -10.10
C LEU A 380 -32.16 3.39 -8.98
N PRO A 381 -33.16 3.18 -8.12
CA PRO A 381 -33.12 2.14 -7.09
C PRO A 381 -32.98 0.71 -7.66
N TYR A 382 -33.57 0.44 -8.82
CA TYR A 382 -33.43 -0.85 -9.49
C TYR A 382 -31.98 -1.12 -9.95
N LEU A 383 -31.23 -0.06 -10.27
CA LEU A 383 -29.87 -0.17 -10.77
C LEU A 383 -28.80 -0.13 -9.68
N VAL A 384 -29.16 0.01 -8.41
CA VAL A 384 -28.19 0.18 -7.30
C VAL A 384 -27.15 -0.92 -7.29
N SER A 385 -27.55 -2.21 -7.44
CA SER A 385 -26.60 -3.34 -7.42
C SER A 385 -25.53 -3.23 -8.50
N VAL A 386 -25.95 -2.97 -9.73
CA VAL A 386 -25.02 -2.86 -10.87
C VAL A 386 -24.17 -1.59 -10.82
N ILE A 387 -24.73 -0.49 -10.28
CA ILE A 387 -23.99 0.75 -10.04
C ILE A 387 -22.89 0.51 -8.99
N MET A 388 -23.22 -0.13 -7.87
CA MET A 388 -22.26 -0.43 -6.79
C MET A 388 -21.12 -1.31 -7.28
N LEU A 389 -21.39 -2.32 -8.11
CA LEU A 389 -20.36 -3.13 -8.75
C LEU A 389 -19.42 -2.26 -9.59
N ARG A 390 -19.97 -1.43 -10.46
CA ARG A 390 -19.19 -0.53 -11.34
C ARG A 390 -18.35 0.45 -10.53
N MET A 391 -18.89 1.03 -9.46
CA MET A 391 -18.16 1.93 -8.57
C MET A 391 -17.01 1.22 -7.86
N ALA A 392 -17.23 0.00 -7.35
CA ALA A 392 -16.18 -0.78 -6.71
C ALA A 392 -15.01 -1.10 -7.67
N LEU A 393 -15.31 -1.33 -8.95
CA LEU A 393 -14.30 -1.59 -9.98
C LEU A 393 -13.65 -0.31 -10.53
N ALA A 394 -14.28 0.85 -10.38
CA ALA A 394 -13.75 2.12 -10.86
C ALA A 394 -12.46 2.53 -10.14
N ILE A 395 -12.36 2.30 -8.81
CA ILE A 395 -11.17 2.65 -8.03
C ILE A 395 -9.93 1.88 -8.50
N PRO A 396 -9.90 0.53 -8.51
CA PRO A 396 -8.75 -0.21 -9.01
C PRO A 396 -8.47 0.06 -10.50
N GLY A 397 -9.51 0.28 -11.31
CA GLY A 397 -9.37 0.68 -12.70
C GLY A 397 -8.67 2.03 -12.87
N ALA A 398 -8.97 3.01 -12.02
CA ALA A 398 -8.30 4.31 -12.02
C ALA A 398 -6.84 4.20 -11.58
N ILE A 399 -6.55 3.41 -10.51
CA ILE A 399 -5.18 3.16 -10.07
C ILE A 399 -4.38 2.44 -11.18
N GLY A 400 -4.96 1.44 -11.85
CA GLY A 400 -4.31 0.77 -12.97
C GLY A 400 -3.98 1.72 -14.13
N SER A 401 -4.86 2.68 -14.44
CA SER A 401 -4.61 3.73 -15.44
C SER A 401 -3.50 4.69 -14.99
N GLU A 402 -3.46 5.08 -13.71
CA GLU A 402 -2.38 5.89 -13.12
C GLU A 402 -1.04 5.20 -13.28
N VAL A 403 -0.95 3.92 -12.90
CA VAL A 403 0.27 3.11 -13.04
C VAL A 403 0.73 3.06 -14.51
N PHE A 404 -0.20 2.84 -15.44
CA PHE A 404 0.11 2.80 -16.88
C PHE A 404 0.64 4.14 -17.40
N ILE A 405 -0.01 5.26 -17.07
CA ILE A 405 0.40 6.60 -17.53
C ILE A 405 1.74 6.99 -16.92
N THR A 406 1.95 6.66 -15.66
CA THR A 406 3.23 6.87 -14.96
C THR A 406 4.34 6.03 -15.60
N TYR A 407 4.02 4.80 -16.04
CA TYR A 407 4.95 3.95 -16.75
C TYR A 407 5.48 4.55 -18.05
N ILE A 408 4.66 5.24 -18.81
CA ILE A 408 5.07 5.95 -20.02
C ILE A 408 5.70 7.34 -19.75
N GLY A 409 5.87 7.71 -18.48
CA GLY A 409 6.57 8.93 -18.06
C GLY A 409 5.70 10.20 -18.02
N LEU A 410 4.39 10.07 -18.15
CA LEU A 410 3.43 11.19 -18.21
C LEU A 410 2.47 11.24 -17.01
N GLY A 411 2.76 10.45 -15.99
CA GLY A 411 1.95 10.36 -14.77
C GLY A 411 2.33 11.37 -13.70
N VAL A 412 2.33 10.90 -12.46
CA VAL A 412 2.70 11.69 -11.29
C VAL A 412 4.21 12.00 -11.32
N PRO A 413 4.64 13.22 -10.96
CA PRO A 413 6.06 13.58 -10.85
C PRO A 413 6.82 12.63 -9.92
N LEU A 414 8.12 12.41 -10.18
CA LEU A 414 8.96 11.46 -9.45
C LEU A 414 9.19 11.83 -7.97
N ASP A 415 9.10 13.12 -7.64
CA ASP A 415 9.17 13.65 -6.27
C ASP A 415 7.93 13.34 -5.44
N THR A 416 6.82 13.04 -6.10
CA THR A 416 5.57 12.64 -5.46
C THR A 416 5.45 11.12 -5.50
N PRO A 417 5.61 10.42 -4.37
CA PRO A 417 5.44 8.97 -4.35
C PRO A 417 4.04 8.56 -4.79
N SER A 418 3.95 7.61 -5.72
CA SER A 418 2.73 6.88 -6.09
C SER A 418 3.09 5.41 -6.31
N LEU A 419 2.12 4.51 -6.23
CA LEU A 419 2.38 3.08 -6.51
C LEU A 419 2.89 2.90 -7.94
N GLY A 420 2.39 3.70 -8.90
CA GLY A 420 2.86 3.70 -10.29
C GLY A 420 4.33 4.09 -10.42
N ASN A 421 4.77 5.18 -9.77
CA ASN A 421 6.16 5.60 -9.75
C ASN A 421 7.09 4.53 -9.17
N LEU A 422 6.71 3.97 -8.00
CA LEU A 422 7.51 2.95 -7.32
C LEU A 422 7.64 1.67 -8.15
N ILE A 423 6.56 1.21 -8.77
CA ILE A 423 6.57 0.03 -9.66
C ILE A 423 7.45 0.31 -10.89
N ASN A 424 7.38 1.51 -11.47
CA ASN A 424 8.20 1.89 -12.62
C ASN A 424 9.70 1.96 -12.25
N GLU A 425 10.04 2.51 -11.08
CA GLU A 425 11.41 2.54 -10.56
C GLU A 425 11.95 1.11 -10.33
N GLY A 426 11.19 0.29 -9.59
CA GLY A 426 11.58 -1.08 -9.25
C GLY A 426 11.71 -2.00 -10.48
N ARG A 427 10.85 -1.81 -11.51
CA ARG A 427 10.91 -2.59 -12.75
C ARG A 427 12.24 -2.41 -13.50
N LYS A 428 12.78 -1.19 -13.51
CA LYS A 428 14.06 -0.90 -14.19
C LYS A 428 15.23 -1.67 -13.57
N LEU A 429 15.11 -2.02 -12.29
CA LEU A 429 16.15 -2.74 -11.54
C LEU A 429 15.96 -4.26 -11.54
N PHE A 430 14.77 -4.75 -11.90
CA PHE A 430 14.39 -6.16 -11.75
C PHE A 430 15.28 -7.13 -12.54
N SER A 431 15.68 -6.77 -13.75
CA SER A 431 16.49 -7.62 -14.64
C SER A 431 17.98 -7.53 -14.35
N GLY A 432 18.46 -6.37 -13.88
CA GLY A 432 19.89 -6.09 -13.75
C GLY A 432 20.49 -6.47 -12.39
N ALA A 433 19.68 -6.45 -11.32
CA ALA A 433 20.16 -6.66 -9.96
C ALA A 433 19.16 -7.47 -9.12
N PRO A 434 19.36 -8.80 -9.00
CA PRO A 434 18.46 -9.67 -8.23
C PRO A 434 18.25 -9.23 -6.78
N SER A 435 19.29 -8.69 -6.15
CA SER A 435 19.24 -8.16 -4.78
C SER A 435 18.30 -6.97 -4.60
N LEU A 436 17.95 -6.25 -5.68
CA LEU A 436 17.10 -5.06 -5.64
C LEU A 436 15.64 -5.32 -6.02
N ARG A 437 15.25 -6.57 -6.23
CA ARG A 437 13.88 -6.95 -6.62
C ARG A 437 12.83 -6.55 -5.59
N TYR A 438 13.21 -6.37 -4.33
CA TYR A 438 12.32 -5.89 -3.27
C TYR A 438 11.67 -4.53 -3.62
N GLN A 439 12.36 -3.66 -4.35
CA GLN A 439 11.85 -2.35 -4.77
C GLN A 439 10.64 -2.46 -5.73
N LEU A 440 10.50 -3.56 -6.46
CA LEU A 440 9.31 -3.87 -7.26
C LEU A 440 8.28 -4.67 -6.46
N ILE A 441 8.73 -5.66 -5.68
CA ILE A 441 7.85 -6.63 -5.01
C ILE A 441 6.91 -5.94 -4.02
N PHE A 442 7.43 -5.09 -3.12
CA PHE A 442 6.60 -4.48 -2.07
C PHE A 442 5.49 -3.57 -2.60
N PRO A 443 5.74 -2.59 -3.50
CA PRO A 443 4.65 -1.78 -4.04
C PRO A 443 3.65 -2.60 -4.87
N THR A 444 4.12 -3.63 -5.60
CA THR A 444 3.25 -4.50 -6.39
C THR A 444 2.36 -5.36 -5.48
N LEU A 445 2.86 -5.89 -4.37
CA LEU A 445 2.07 -6.64 -3.39
C LEU A 445 0.95 -5.77 -2.80
N VAL A 446 1.27 -4.54 -2.36
CA VAL A 446 0.28 -3.61 -1.82
C VAL A 446 -0.79 -3.29 -2.87
N LEU A 447 -0.39 -2.98 -4.11
CA LEU A 447 -1.31 -2.73 -5.22
C LEU A 447 -2.22 -3.93 -5.47
N SER A 448 -1.65 -5.15 -5.49
CA SER A 448 -2.40 -6.38 -5.74
C SER A 448 -3.45 -6.64 -4.65
N VAL A 449 -3.08 -6.47 -3.38
CA VAL A 449 -4.03 -6.62 -2.25
C VAL A 449 -5.19 -5.64 -2.37
N ILE A 450 -4.90 -4.36 -2.68
CA ILE A 450 -5.93 -3.34 -2.87
C ILE A 450 -6.86 -3.72 -4.03
N THR A 451 -6.30 -4.03 -5.19
CA THR A 451 -7.06 -4.33 -6.41
C THR A 451 -7.94 -5.56 -6.24
N ILE A 452 -7.39 -6.66 -5.72
CA ILE A 452 -8.12 -7.91 -5.48
C ILE A 452 -9.23 -7.70 -4.44
N SER A 453 -8.94 -6.95 -3.37
CA SER A 453 -9.94 -6.67 -2.34
C SER A 453 -11.12 -5.90 -2.90
N PHE A 454 -10.89 -4.80 -3.62
CA PHE A 454 -11.98 -4.04 -4.25
C PHE A 454 -12.79 -4.89 -5.23
N TYR A 455 -12.12 -5.73 -6.02
CA TYR A 455 -12.78 -6.60 -6.99
C TYR A 455 -13.71 -7.61 -6.31
N ILE A 456 -13.22 -8.35 -5.32
CA ILE A 456 -14.00 -9.39 -4.63
C ILE A 456 -15.11 -8.76 -3.78
N ILE A 457 -14.83 -7.66 -3.06
CA ILE A 457 -15.83 -6.95 -2.27
C ILE A 457 -16.92 -6.40 -3.18
N GLY A 458 -16.55 -5.78 -4.32
CA GLY A 458 -17.49 -5.23 -5.29
C GLY A 458 -18.42 -6.28 -5.86
N ASN A 459 -17.91 -7.42 -6.30
CA ASN A 459 -18.72 -8.53 -6.80
C ASN A 459 -19.66 -9.08 -5.70
N ALA A 460 -19.13 -9.36 -4.52
CA ALA A 460 -19.92 -9.89 -3.42
C ALA A 460 -21.03 -8.92 -2.97
N PHE A 461 -20.75 -7.61 -3.01
CA PHE A 461 -21.74 -6.59 -2.69
C PHE A 461 -22.82 -6.49 -3.79
N ALA A 462 -22.43 -6.57 -5.06
CA ALA A 462 -23.37 -6.58 -6.17
C ALA A 462 -24.29 -7.81 -6.13
N ASP A 463 -23.74 -9.00 -5.86
CA ASP A 463 -24.53 -10.23 -5.68
C ASP A 463 -25.49 -10.11 -4.49
N ALA A 464 -25.05 -9.52 -3.40
CA ALA A 464 -25.88 -9.28 -2.22
C ALA A 464 -26.96 -8.20 -2.46
N ALA A 465 -26.72 -7.25 -3.34
CA ALA A 465 -27.67 -6.19 -3.68
C ALA A 465 -28.62 -6.57 -4.84
N ASP A 466 -28.45 -7.73 -5.48
CA ASP A 466 -29.37 -8.18 -6.53
C ASP A 466 -30.76 -8.52 -5.93
N PRO A 467 -31.85 -7.83 -6.36
CA PRO A 467 -33.18 -8.10 -5.85
C PRO A 467 -33.63 -9.55 -6.02
N LYS A 468 -33.10 -10.28 -7.01
CA LYS A 468 -33.42 -11.69 -7.25
C LYS A 468 -32.93 -12.62 -6.14
N ASN A 469 -31.90 -12.22 -5.41
CA ASN A 469 -31.33 -13.00 -4.32
C ASN A 469 -32.05 -12.77 -2.97
N HIS A 470 -33.08 -11.93 -2.98
CA HIS A 470 -33.86 -11.57 -1.79
C HIS A 470 -35.27 -12.20 -1.76
N LEU A 471 -35.62 -13.00 -2.79
CA LEU A 471 -36.90 -13.71 -2.88
C LEU A 471 -36.86 -15.05 -2.14
#